data_f2e5bafc60a0592a49d3993173301e00
#
_entry.id   f2e5bafc60a0592a49d3993173301e00
#
_cell.length_a   1.000
_cell.length_b   1.000
_cell.length_c   1.000
_cell.angle_alpha   90.00
_cell.angle_beta   90.00
_cell.angle_gamma   90.00
#
_symmetry.space_group_name_H-M   'P 1'
#
loop_
_entity.id
_entity.type
_entity.pdbx_description
1 polymer ?
#
loop_
_entity_poly.entity_id
_entity_poly.type
_entity_poly.pdbx_seq_one_letter_code
_entity_poly.pdbx_strand_id
1 'polypeptide(L)'
;MALRRGDNKIEYYNTKKGDEVDFLVTDKVTKKRRLVQVAWELSLKSTEDRELEAIKDARDEIKVSDCTVVTWDSEGESEDVRIVPVWKWSLEE
;
A
#
# COMPACT_ATOMS: atom_id res chain seq x y z
N MET A 1 13.81 9.45 2.17
CA MET A 1 13.01 8.25 2.08
C MET A 1 11.97 8.17 3.17
N ALA A 2 10.74 7.84 2.81
CA ALA A 2 9.63 7.90 3.75
C ALA A 2 9.61 6.78 4.79
N LEU A 3 10.06 5.58 4.45
CA LEU A 3 10.02 4.45 5.36
C LEU A 3 11.29 4.37 6.21
N ARG A 4 11.12 4.21 7.51
CA ARG A 4 12.25 4.10 8.43
C ARG A 4 12.75 2.67 8.47
N ARG A 5 14.05 2.49 8.37
CA ARG A 5 14.65 1.15 8.31
C ARG A 5 14.81 0.49 9.67
N GLY A 6 15.15 1.23 10.71
CA GLY A 6 15.51 0.66 12.00
C GLY A 6 14.37 -0.08 12.67
N ASP A 7 13.16 0.47 12.57
CA ASP A 7 12.02 0.00 13.34
C ASP A 7 11.01 -0.78 12.52
N ASN A 8 11.23 -0.95 11.22
CA ASN A 8 10.29 -1.61 10.34
C ASN A 8 10.95 -2.72 9.52
N LYS A 9 10.22 -3.82 9.37
CA LYS A 9 10.59 -4.86 8.43
C LYS A 9 9.78 -4.61 7.16
N ILE A 10 10.47 -4.55 6.02
CA ILE A 10 9.84 -4.25 4.73
C ILE A 10 10.05 -5.43 3.80
N GLU A 11 8.95 -5.95 3.24
CA GLU A 11 9.01 -7.11 2.32
C GLU A 11 7.97 -6.97 1.22
N TYR A 12 8.17 -7.74 0.15
CA TYR A 12 7.12 -7.91 -0.86
C TYR A 12 6.05 -8.84 -0.34
N TYR A 13 4.83 -8.67 -0.81
CA TYR A 13 3.77 -9.62 -0.52
C TYR A 13 3.11 -10.08 -1.82
N ASN A 14 3.03 -11.39 -2.02
CA ASN A 14 2.33 -11.98 -3.15
C ASN A 14 1.02 -12.59 -2.67
N THR A 15 -0.09 -12.21 -3.30
CA THR A 15 -1.38 -12.79 -2.95
C THR A 15 -1.50 -14.19 -3.52
N LYS A 16 -2.47 -14.96 -3.03
CA LYS A 16 -2.72 -16.30 -3.54
C LYS A 16 -3.13 -16.31 -5.01
N LYS A 17 -3.68 -15.20 -5.49
CA LYS A 17 -4.06 -15.05 -6.89
C LYS A 17 -2.88 -14.71 -7.80
N GLY A 18 -1.73 -14.41 -7.23
CA GLY A 18 -0.54 -14.04 -7.98
C GLY A 18 -0.32 -12.55 -8.14
N ASP A 19 -1.12 -11.72 -7.47
CA ASP A 19 -0.92 -10.27 -7.46
C ASP A 19 0.22 -9.90 -6.52
N GLU A 20 0.95 -8.84 -6.84
CA GLU A 20 2.04 -8.35 -6.00
C GLU A 20 1.67 -7.05 -5.31
N VAL A 21 1.97 -6.96 -4.02
CA VAL A 21 1.93 -5.71 -3.28
C VAL A 21 3.37 -5.29 -3.01
N ASP A 22 3.71 -4.05 -3.35
CA ASP A 22 5.09 -3.59 -3.30
C ASP A 22 5.72 -3.68 -1.93
N PHE A 23 4.98 -3.31 -0.88
CA PHE A 23 5.54 -3.31 0.46
C PHE A 23 4.55 -3.83 1.49
N LEU A 24 4.99 -4.82 2.24
CA LEU A 24 4.35 -5.21 3.50
C LEU A 24 5.29 -4.70 4.60
N VAL A 25 4.84 -3.70 5.34
CA VAL A 25 5.65 -3.06 6.37
C VAL A 25 5.19 -3.52 7.74
N THR A 26 6.11 -4.08 8.52
CA THR A 26 5.84 -4.56 9.87
C THR A 26 6.66 -3.76 10.87
N ASP A 27 6.00 -3.14 11.84
CA ASP A 27 6.67 -2.46 12.93
C ASP A 27 7.24 -3.51 13.88
N LYS A 28 8.54 -3.48 14.10
CA LYS A 28 9.23 -4.49 14.92
C LYS A 28 8.86 -4.41 16.39
N VAL A 29 8.47 -3.23 16.84
CA VAL A 29 8.14 -3.00 18.25
C VAL A 29 6.68 -3.36 18.54
N THR A 30 5.75 -2.75 17.79
CA THR A 30 4.32 -2.94 18.03
C THR A 30 3.74 -4.15 17.29
N LYS A 31 4.46 -4.69 16.32
CA LYS A 31 4.01 -5.78 15.44
C LYS A 31 2.83 -5.40 14.55
N LYS A 32 2.53 -4.12 14.43
CA LYS A 32 1.52 -3.64 13.51
C LYS A 32 2.02 -3.73 12.08
N ARG A 33 1.14 -4.10 11.16
CA ARG A 33 1.47 -4.27 9.76
C ARG A 33 0.65 -3.32 8.91
N ARG A 34 1.20 -2.91 7.78
CA ARG A 34 0.49 -2.12 6.80
C ARG A 34 0.94 -2.51 5.39
N LEU A 35 0.07 -2.29 4.44
CA LEU A 35 0.35 -2.57 3.04
C LEU A 35 0.48 -1.25 2.29
N VAL A 36 1.50 -1.15 1.45
CA VAL A 36 1.74 0.04 0.63
C VAL A 36 1.98 -0.41 -0.81
N GLN A 37 1.18 0.12 -1.72
CA GLN A 37 1.28 -0.15 -3.14
C GLN A 37 1.62 1.14 -3.87
N VAL A 38 2.54 1.08 -4.82
CA VAL A 38 2.90 2.24 -5.62
C VAL A 38 2.23 2.14 -6.98
N ALA A 39 1.43 3.13 -7.32
CA ALA A 39 0.72 3.19 -8.61
C ALA A 39 0.81 4.62 -9.12
N TRP A 40 1.86 4.91 -9.89
CA TRP A 40 2.15 6.27 -10.33
C TRP A 40 1.03 6.91 -11.13
N GLU A 41 0.30 6.13 -11.92
CA GLU A 41 -0.81 6.63 -12.71
C GLU A 41 -2.08 5.85 -12.44
N LEU A 42 -3.10 6.57 -11.94
CA LEU A 42 -4.45 6.01 -11.78
C LEU A 42 -5.44 6.64 -12.76
N SER A 43 -4.93 7.31 -13.81
CA SER A 43 -5.77 7.96 -14.79
C SER A 43 -6.57 6.98 -15.65
N LEU A 44 -6.07 5.76 -15.79
CA LEU A 44 -6.79 4.69 -16.50
C LEU A 44 -7.54 3.85 -15.49
N LYS A 45 -8.84 3.74 -15.66
CA LYS A 45 -9.68 2.99 -14.74
C LYS A 45 -9.23 1.53 -14.58
N SER A 46 -8.81 0.90 -15.67
CA SER A 46 -8.33 -0.49 -15.61
C SER A 46 -7.09 -0.63 -14.73
N THR A 47 -6.18 0.33 -14.76
CA THR A 47 -4.99 0.32 -13.92
C THR A 47 -5.39 0.53 -12.46
N GLU A 48 -6.28 1.49 -12.21
CA GLU A 48 -6.78 1.75 -10.86
C GLU A 48 -7.43 0.50 -10.26
N ASP A 49 -8.33 -0.14 -11.02
CA ASP A 49 -9.03 -1.32 -10.54
C ASP A 49 -8.06 -2.45 -10.20
N ARG A 50 -7.06 -2.67 -11.03
CA ARG A 50 -6.08 -3.73 -10.81
C ARG A 50 -5.21 -3.48 -9.57
N GLU A 51 -4.72 -2.26 -9.42
CA GLU A 51 -3.87 -1.91 -8.28
C GLU A 51 -4.65 -1.96 -6.97
N LEU A 52 -5.88 -1.47 -6.98
CA LEU A 52 -6.73 -1.51 -5.81
C LEU A 52 -7.13 -2.93 -5.47
N GLU A 53 -7.43 -3.76 -6.47
CA GLU A 53 -7.79 -5.15 -6.24
C GLU A 53 -6.64 -5.92 -5.59
N ALA A 54 -5.42 -5.71 -6.06
CA ALA A 54 -4.25 -6.40 -5.51
C ALA A 54 -4.08 -6.09 -4.02
N ILE A 55 -4.17 -4.83 -3.64
CA ILE A 55 -3.98 -4.46 -2.23
C ILE A 55 -5.16 -4.91 -1.37
N LYS A 56 -6.37 -4.88 -1.91
CA LYS A 56 -7.56 -5.37 -1.19
C LYS A 56 -7.49 -6.88 -0.95
N ASP A 57 -7.05 -7.64 -1.94
CA ASP A 57 -6.88 -9.08 -1.80
C ASP A 57 -5.83 -9.39 -0.73
N ALA A 58 -4.70 -8.69 -0.75
CA ALA A 58 -3.67 -8.87 0.25
C ALA A 58 -4.19 -8.52 1.65
N ARG A 59 -4.93 -7.42 1.76
CA ARG A 59 -5.54 -7.01 3.02
C ARG A 59 -6.41 -8.11 3.61
N ASP A 60 -7.23 -8.73 2.78
CA ASP A 60 -8.14 -9.77 3.23
C ASP A 60 -7.40 -11.06 3.59
N GLU A 61 -6.33 -11.39 2.87
CA GLU A 61 -5.55 -12.60 3.13
C GLU A 61 -4.82 -12.55 4.46
N ILE A 62 -4.21 -11.42 4.80
CA ILE A 62 -3.38 -11.30 6.00
C ILE A 62 -4.02 -10.46 7.10
N LYS A 63 -5.26 -10.00 6.90
CA LYS A 63 -6.03 -9.26 7.91
C LYS A 63 -5.36 -7.97 8.36
N VAL A 64 -4.81 -7.22 7.42
CA VAL A 64 -4.21 -5.92 7.67
C VAL A 64 -5.20 -4.84 7.28
N SER A 65 -5.49 -3.90 8.20
CA SER A 65 -6.46 -2.85 7.95
C SER A 65 -5.84 -1.56 7.39
N ASP A 66 -4.54 -1.37 7.56
CA ASP A 66 -3.86 -0.15 7.10
C ASP A 66 -3.29 -0.37 5.70
N CYS A 67 -4.00 0.13 4.70
CA CYS A 67 -3.62 -0.04 3.29
C CYS A 67 -3.54 1.32 2.61
N THR A 68 -2.45 1.55 1.88
CA THR A 68 -2.21 2.82 1.19
C THR A 68 -1.72 2.56 -0.23
N VAL A 69 -2.31 3.28 -1.19
CA VAL A 69 -1.80 3.32 -2.56
C VAL A 69 -1.15 4.69 -2.76
N VAL A 70 0.13 4.68 -3.10
CA VAL A 70 0.88 5.92 -3.33
C VAL A 70 0.87 6.21 -4.82
N THR A 71 0.43 7.41 -5.19
CA THR A 71 0.33 7.85 -6.57
C THR A 71 1.23 9.06 -6.81
N TRP A 72 1.32 9.50 -8.08
CA TRP A 72 2.08 10.69 -8.37
C TRP A 72 1.40 11.95 -7.81
N ASP A 73 0.10 12.13 -8.10
CA ASP A 73 -0.61 13.33 -7.65
C ASP A 73 -2.10 13.11 -7.35
N SER A 74 -2.55 11.87 -7.30
CA SER A 74 -3.96 11.57 -7.02
C SER A 74 -4.19 11.32 -5.54
N GLU A 75 -5.36 11.73 -5.06
CA GLU A 75 -5.74 11.55 -3.66
C GLU A 75 -7.19 11.08 -3.57
N GLY A 76 -7.46 10.17 -2.64
CA GLY A 76 -8.81 9.66 -2.45
C GLY A 76 -8.85 8.49 -1.48
N GLU A 77 -9.97 7.76 -1.50
CA GLU A 77 -10.16 6.59 -0.66
C GLU A 77 -11.13 5.64 -1.33
N SER A 78 -10.89 4.34 -1.22
CA SER A 78 -11.75 3.32 -1.77
C SER A 78 -11.73 2.09 -0.85
N GLU A 79 -12.90 1.77 -0.25
CA GLU A 79 -13.06 0.59 0.61
C GLU A 79 -11.95 0.44 1.66
N ASP A 80 -11.69 1.51 2.40
CA ASP A 80 -10.68 1.58 3.47
C ASP A 80 -9.23 1.58 2.98
N VAL A 81 -9.02 1.67 1.67
CA VAL A 81 -7.69 1.85 1.10
C VAL A 81 -7.48 3.33 0.82
N ARG A 82 -6.45 3.92 1.43
CA ARG A 82 -6.11 5.32 1.20
C ARG A 82 -5.33 5.46 -0.10
N ILE A 83 -5.66 6.49 -0.86
CA ILE A 83 -4.92 6.87 -2.07
C ILE A 83 -4.29 8.21 -1.79
N VAL A 84 -2.96 8.28 -1.77
CA VAL A 84 -2.26 9.52 -1.43
C VAL A 84 -1.18 9.83 -2.46
N PRO A 85 -0.96 11.11 -2.77
CA PRO A 85 0.15 11.48 -3.65
C PRO A 85 1.48 11.31 -2.91
N VAL A 86 2.53 11.04 -3.67
CA VAL A 86 3.84 10.73 -3.10
C VAL A 86 4.38 11.87 -2.22
N TRP A 87 4.12 13.12 -2.61
CA TRP A 87 4.60 14.26 -1.81
C TRP A 87 3.94 14.31 -0.44
N LYS A 88 2.64 13.97 -0.38
CA LYS A 88 1.91 13.95 0.89
C LYS A 88 2.32 12.75 1.74
N TRP A 89 2.47 11.60 1.11
CA TRP A 89 2.90 10.38 1.81
C TRP A 89 4.27 10.57 2.44
N SER A 90 5.20 11.19 1.73
CA SER A 90 6.53 11.47 2.25
C SER A 90 6.49 12.37 3.49
N LEU A 91 5.57 13.31 3.54
CA LEU A 91 5.42 14.18 4.71
C LEU A 91 4.83 13.43 5.91
N GLU A 92 3.95 12.46 5.67
CA GLU A 92 3.33 11.66 6.74
C GLU A 92 4.28 10.64 7.33
N GLU A 93 5.19 10.14 6.54
CA GLU A 93 6.15 9.12 6.97
C GLU A 93 7.45 9.75 7.46
#